data_5822ae1d1c26b00fe447b8990e6d5b9d
#
_entry.id   5822ae1d1c26b00fe447b8990e6d5b9d
#
_cell.length_a   1.000
_cell.length_b   1.000
_cell.length_c   1.000
_cell.angle_alpha   90.00
_cell.angle_beta   90.00
_cell.angle_gamma   90.00
#
_symmetry.space_group_name_H-M   'P 1'
#
loop_
_entity.id
_entity.type
_entity.pdbx_description
1 polymer ?
#
loop_
_entity_poly.entity_id
_entity_poly.type
_entity_poly.pdbx_seq_one_letter_code
_entity_poly.pdbx_strand_id
1 'polypeptide(L)'
;TVKFYKNNSLVNTSSYGNLTSEFDDEHIAFMSILFGTNTCVWNFGQDSTFAGQISAGGNADENGIGDFKYAPPSGHLALCSANLPEPTIGSNSATQADDHFNTVLYTGSGSTQSITGVGFQSDWSWFKRRDATVNHALYDSIRGGTNALRSNTNGAPAQFGDAVITFQSDGFQIAGTNVSGINGSSDSMVAWNWKASGSSVTNNDGSIASTVSANTTAGFSIVKATSPSSGTWTVGHGLGATPDFIIQKYLASNSRWTVWQNTLTSGQYLGLNESNAVASSGTPFNFTFNSTVIGGNSNYDGTSTDVIYYVFKEIDGYSKFANFTGNGNADGTFVYTGFRPSWVLIKNTARSADWRLHDVARQPTNDDGGHILLPNSTSSEVTSEYDIDFLSNGFKLRSGDVYENGDGELLIYAAFAEDPFKYANAK
;
A
#
# COMPACT_ATOMS: atom_id res chain seq x y z
N THR A 1 21.09 -23.35 3.17
CA THR A 1 21.67 -24.59 3.71
C THR A 1 20.61 -25.36 4.47
N VAL A 2 20.39 -26.63 4.14
CA VAL A 2 19.50 -27.55 4.86
C VAL A 2 20.36 -28.47 5.73
N LYS A 3 20.00 -28.59 7.00
CA LYS A 3 20.68 -29.45 7.95
C LYS A 3 19.77 -30.63 8.32
N PHE A 4 20.32 -31.84 8.30
CA PHE A 4 19.61 -33.06 8.66
C PHE A 4 20.11 -33.57 10.00
N TYR A 5 19.19 -33.85 10.92
CA TYR A 5 19.48 -34.37 12.24
C TYR A 5 18.87 -35.77 12.42
N LYS A 6 19.52 -36.65 13.13
CA LYS A 6 19.00 -37.93 13.62
C LYS A 6 19.19 -38.01 15.14
N ASN A 7 18.08 -38.16 15.87
CA ASN A 7 18.10 -38.21 17.33
C ASN A 7 18.88 -37.03 17.95
N ASN A 8 18.61 -35.82 17.47
CA ASN A 8 19.23 -34.56 17.86
C ASN A 8 20.74 -34.44 17.50
N SER A 9 21.31 -35.36 16.74
CA SER A 9 22.68 -35.29 16.26
C SER A 9 22.70 -34.91 14.77
N LEU A 10 23.48 -33.87 14.42
CA LEU A 10 23.64 -33.46 13.02
C LEU A 10 24.30 -34.58 12.22
N VAL A 11 23.62 -35.10 11.20
CA VAL A 11 24.12 -36.16 10.34
C VAL A 11 24.57 -35.69 8.98
N ASN A 12 23.98 -34.59 8.48
CA ASN A 12 24.34 -34.04 7.18
C ASN A 12 23.99 -32.55 7.09
N THR A 13 24.73 -31.84 6.26
CA THR A 13 24.47 -30.45 5.87
C THR A 13 24.58 -30.37 4.35
N SER A 14 23.50 -30.01 3.68
CA SER A 14 23.49 -29.81 2.23
C SER A 14 23.28 -28.33 1.92
N SER A 15 24.16 -27.78 1.09
CA SER A 15 23.99 -26.45 0.52
C SER A 15 23.32 -26.62 -0.83
N TYR A 16 22.03 -26.37 -0.89
CA TYR A 16 21.35 -26.13 -2.16
C TYR A 16 21.62 -24.67 -2.55
N GLY A 17 21.74 -24.41 -3.85
CA GLY A 17 21.95 -23.04 -4.36
C GLY A 17 20.99 -22.05 -3.71
N ASN A 18 21.13 -20.82 -4.01
CA ASN A 18 20.43 -19.71 -3.31
C ASN A 18 18.90 -19.91 -3.39
N LEU A 19 18.32 -20.58 -2.40
CA LEU A 19 16.85 -20.81 -2.34
C LEU A 19 16.09 -19.47 -2.29
N THR A 20 16.76 -18.41 -1.84
CA THR A 20 16.20 -17.04 -1.81
C THR A 20 16.02 -16.41 -3.19
N SER A 21 16.56 -17.00 -4.25
CA SER A 21 16.36 -16.53 -5.63
C SER A 21 15.27 -17.27 -6.40
N GLU A 22 14.76 -18.38 -5.83
CA GLU A 22 13.78 -19.23 -6.50
C GLU A 22 12.45 -19.34 -5.73
N PHE A 23 12.43 -18.88 -4.48
CA PHE A 23 11.23 -18.84 -3.65
C PHE A 23 11.11 -17.45 -3.06
N ASP A 24 9.98 -16.82 -3.26
CA ASP A 24 9.56 -15.66 -2.48
C ASP A 24 9.64 -15.96 -0.97
N ASP A 25 9.56 -14.97 -0.11
CA ASP A 25 9.73 -15.06 1.35
C ASP A 25 8.83 -16.10 2.04
N GLU A 26 7.93 -16.76 1.31
CA GLU A 26 7.04 -17.81 1.78
C GLU A 26 7.62 -19.21 1.49
N HIS A 27 8.17 -19.85 2.53
CA HIS A 27 8.71 -21.20 2.39
C HIS A 27 7.81 -22.22 3.08
N ILE A 28 7.37 -23.23 2.33
CA ILE A 28 6.65 -24.38 2.86
C ILE A 28 7.63 -25.54 3.06
N ALA A 29 7.65 -26.12 4.26
CA ALA A 29 8.42 -27.31 4.53
C ALA A 29 7.89 -28.48 3.67
N PHE A 30 8.77 -29.07 2.88
CA PHE A 30 8.43 -30.15 1.96
C PHE A 30 9.41 -31.32 2.11
N MET A 31 8.91 -32.55 2.11
CA MET A 31 9.70 -33.76 2.01
C MET A 31 9.07 -34.76 1.06
N SER A 32 9.86 -35.34 0.15
CA SER A 32 9.46 -36.43 -0.70
C SER A 32 9.99 -37.77 -0.18
N ILE A 33 9.15 -38.78 -0.13
CA ILE A 33 9.52 -40.18 0.20
C ILE A 33 9.55 -40.97 -1.10
N LEU A 34 10.74 -41.41 -1.50
CA LEU A 34 10.98 -41.99 -2.83
C LEU A 34 10.71 -43.52 -2.96
N PHE A 35 10.60 -44.27 -1.85
CA PHE A 35 10.48 -45.72 -1.91
C PHE A 35 9.48 -46.31 -0.90
N GLY A 36 8.53 -47.07 -1.38
CA GLY A 36 7.65 -47.94 -0.58
C GLY A 36 6.41 -47.24 0.01
N THR A 37 5.61 -47.99 0.76
CA THR A 37 4.40 -47.54 1.47
C THR A 37 4.80 -46.97 2.87
N ASN A 38 5.64 -45.97 2.90
CA ASN A 38 6.05 -45.37 4.16
C ASN A 38 5.13 -44.23 4.56
N THR A 39 4.78 -44.16 5.82
CA THR A 39 4.06 -42.99 6.42
C THR A 39 5.05 -42.07 7.06
N CYS A 40 4.93 -40.77 6.78
CA CYS A 40 5.71 -39.74 7.44
C CYS A 40 4.78 -38.87 8.28
N VAL A 41 5.13 -38.66 9.53
CA VAL A 41 4.43 -37.72 10.41
C VAL A 41 5.36 -36.56 10.70
N TRP A 42 4.86 -35.36 10.49
CA TRP A 42 5.58 -34.13 10.73
C TRP A 42 5.20 -33.52 12.08
N ASN A 43 6.18 -33.03 12.80
CA ASN A 43 5.98 -32.23 14.00
C ASN A 43 6.63 -30.86 13.84
N PHE A 44 5.82 -29.82 13.74
CA PHE A 44 6.23 -28.41 13.73
C PHE A 44 6.02 -27.74 15.09
N GLY A 45 5.95 -28.51 16.16
CA GLY A 45 5.69 -28.07 17.52
C GLY A 45 4.28 -28.40 18.03
N GLN A 46 3.49 -29.17 17.28
CA GLN A 46 2.11 -29.49 17.70
C GLN A 46 2.00 -30.71 18.59
N ASP A 47 2.87 -31.73 18.46
CA ASP A 47 2.76 -32.99 19.22
C ASP A 47 4.08 -33.79 19.17
N SER A 48 4.78 -33.88 20.30
CA SER A 48 6.03 -34.63 20.44
C SER A 48 5.87 -36.15 20.41
N THR A 49 4.63 -36.64 20.52
CA THR A 49 4.32 -38.07 20.48
C THR A 49 4.11 -38.60 19.06
N PHE A 50 4.00 -37.72 18.06
CA PHE A 50 3.65 -38.05 16.67
C PHE A 50 2.36 -38.88 16.59
N ALA A 51 1.29 -38.36 17.16
CA ALA A 51 -0.02 -39.02 17.30
C ALA A 51 0.06 -40.31 18.13
N GLY A 52 0.82 -40.28 19.21
CA GLY A 52 0.95 -41.40 20.15
C GLY A 52 1.89 -42.52 19.68
N GLN A 53 2.65 -42.34 18.61
CA GLN A 53 3.54 -43.36 18.07
C GLN A 53 4.82 -43.54 18.91
N ILE A 54 5.24 -42.54 19.66
CA ILE A 54 6.42 -42.55 20.54
C ILE A 54 6.14 -41.81 21.83
N SER A 55 7.00 -41.99 22.83
CA SER A 55 6.92 -41.25 24.10
C SER A 55 7.09 -39.74 23.86
N ALA A 56 6.36 -38.91 24.60
CA ALA A 56 6.48 -37.46 24.56
C ALA A 56 7.92 -36.99 24.79
N GLY A 57 8.30 -35.90 24.16
CA GLY A 57 9.58 -35.21 24.37
C GLY A 57 9.47 -34.05 25.34
N GLY A 58 8.37 -33.30 25.27
CA GLY A 58 8.05 -32.19 26.15
C GLY A 58 8.99 -30.99 25.99
N ASN A 59 9.64 -30.83 24.85
CA ASN A 59 10.53 -29.70 24.61
C ASN A 59 9.80 -28.58 23.89
N ALA A 60 9.94 -27.35 24.38
CA ALA A 60 9.48 -26.14 23.73
C ALA A 60 10.60 -25.49 22.89
N ASP A 61 10.26 -24.56 22.04
CA ASP A 61 11.19 -23.66 21.37
C ASP A 61 11.75 -22.60 22.33
N GLU A 62 12.57 -21.68 21.82
CA GLU A 62 13.18 -20.62 22.62
C GLU A 62 12.18 -19.60 23.19
N ASN A 63 10.96 -19.54 22.64
CA ASN A 63 9.86 -18.73 23.16
C ASN A 63 8.98 -19.50 24.18
N GLY A 64 9.35 -20.74 24.53
CA GLY A 64 8.56 -21.58 25.43
C GLY A 64 7.31 -22.17 24.80
N ILE A 65 7.23 -22.21 23.48
CA ILE A 65 6.05 -22.63 22.73
C ILE A 65 6.32 -23.97 22.03
N GLY A 66 5.27 -24.75 21.89
CA GLY A 66 5.30 -26.02 21.18
C GLY A 66 5.61 -27.22 22.06
N ASP A 67 5.46 -28.40 21.45
CA ASP A 67 5.78 -29.73 22.02
C ASP A 67 6.59 -30.53 21.02
N PHE A 68 7.91 -30.45 21.16
CA PHE A 68 8.87 -31.14 20.29
C PHE A 68 9.44 -32.39 20.97
N LYS A 69 9.77 -33.40 20.17
CA LYS A 69 10.47 -34.61 20.67
C LYS A 69 11.88 -34.27 21.20
N TYR A 70 12.56 -33.37 20.50
CA TYR A 70 13.87 -32.84 20.88
C TYR A 70 13.81 -31.33 20.86
N ALA A 71 14.60 -30.67 21.70
CA ALA A 71 14.67 -29.20 21.68
C ALA A 71 15.08 -28.70 20.28
N PRO A 72 14.31 -27.78 19.68
CA PRO A 72 14.67 -27.18 18.41
C PRO A 72 16.02 -26.47 18.51
N PRO A 73 16.80 -26.41 17.43
CA PRO A 73 17.98 -25.54 17.40
C PRO A 73 17.57 -24.08 17.61
N SER A 74 18.48 -23.26 18.20
CA SER A 74 18.23 -21.82 18.36
C SER A 74 17.86 -21.16 17.02
N GLY A 75 16.89 -20.26 17.04
CA GLY A 75 16.32 -19.60 15.86
C GLY A 75 15.28 -20.43 15.09
N HIS A 76 14.88 -21.61 15.61
CA HIS A 76 13.83 -22.44 15.02
C HIS A 76 12.64 -22.51 15.98
N LEU A 77 11.52 -21.92 15.56
CA LEU A 77 10.31 -21.78 16.36
C LEU A 77 9.25 -22.79 15.94
N ALA A 78 8.32 -23.08 16.86
CA ALA A 78 7.12 -23.83 16.53
C ALA A 78 6.31 -23.09 15.48
N LEU A 79 5.82 -23.81 14.48
CA LEU A 79 4.95 -23.25 13.44
C LEU A 79 3.53 -23.06 14.01
N CYS A 80 3.32 -21.93 14.62
CA CYS A 80 2.04 -21.55 15.19
C CYS A 80 1.87 -20.03 15.22
N SER A 81 0.63 -19.58 15.36
CA SER A 81 0.30 -18.16 15.40
C SER A 81 0.93 -17.40 16.56
N ALA A 82 1.23 -18.09 17.68
CA ALA A 82 1.86 -17.45 18.84
C ALA A 82 3.34 -17.04 18.58
N ASN A 83 3.99 -17.63 17.58
CA ASN A 83 5.34 -17.28 17.13
C ASN A 83 5.38 -16.29 15.98
N LEU A 84 4.22 -15.91 15.44
CA LEU A 84 4.17 -14.83 14.45
C LEU A 84 4.53 -13.50 15.12
N PRO A 85 5.27 -12.62 14.43
CA PRO A 85 5.53 -11.29 14.95
C PRO A 85 4.19 -10.55 15.17
N GLU A 86 4.13 -9.73 16.22
CA GLU A 86 3.00 -8.82 16.39
C GLU A 86 3.13 -7.69 15.38
N PRO A 87 2.08 -7.38 14.62
CA PRO A 87 2.09 -6.22 13.74
C PRO A 87 2.21 -4.95 14.59
N THR A 88 2.93 -3.96 14.10
CA THR A 88 3.07 -2.65 14.79
C THR A 88 1.78 -1.85 14.78
N ILE A 89 0.92 -2.11 13.81
CA ILE A 89 -0.43 -1.54 13.70
C ILE A 89 -1.42 -2.71 13.68
N GLY A 90 -2.44 -2.68 14.53
CA GLY A 90 -3.48 -3.70 14.56
C GLY A 90 -4.11 -3.92 15.94
N SER A 91 -5.06 -4.84 16.02
CA SER A 91 -5.97 -5.03 17.18
C SER A 91 -5.28 -5.30 18.52
N ASN A 92 -4.03 -5.79 18.52
CA ASN A 92 -3.24 -6.04 19.73
C ASN A 92 -2.12 -5.03 19.96
N SER A 93 -2.02 -4.02 19.10
CA SER A 93 -1.02 -2.97 19.21
C SER A 93 -1.60 -1.69 19.82
N ALA A 94 -0.71 -0.74 20.14
CA ALA A 94 -1.11 0.55 20.71
C ALA A 94 -1.87 1.44 19.71
N THR A 95 -1.90 1.07 18.43
CA THR A 95 -2.52 1.83 17.36
C THR A 95 -3.15 0.90 16.32
N GLN A 96 -4.25 1.34 15.73
CA GLN A 96 -5.05 0.61 14.76
C GLN A 96 -4.83 1.16 13.34
N ALA A 97 -5.32 0.46 12.32
CA ALA A 97 -5.20 0.91 10.93
C ALA A 97 -5.97 2.22 10.69
N ASP A 98 -7.15 2.35 11.26
CA ASP A 98 -8.01 3.53 11.18
C ASP A 98 -7.49 4.76 11.95
N ASP A 99 -6.46 4.60 12.81
CA ASP A 99 -5.70 5.72 13.38
C ASP A 99 -4.78 6.42 12.35
N HIS A 100 -4.54 5.80 11.18
CA HIS A 100 -3.56 6.26 10.19
C HIS A 100 -4.09 6.42 8.78
N PHE A 101 -5.07 5.62 8.39
CA PHE A 101 -5.79 5.70 7.13
C PHE A 101 -7.28 5.48 7.36
N ASN A 102 -8.11 6.35 6.81
CA ASN A 102 -9.56 6.14 6.86
C ASN A 102 -10.26 6.73 5.63
N THR A 103 -11.34 6.05 5.22
CA THR A 103 -12.23 6.49 4.14
C THR A 103 -13.54 7.00 4.73
N VAL A 104 -13.92 8.21 4.37
CA VAL A 104 -15.21 8.76 4.77
C VAL A 104 -16.09 9.05 3.56
N LEU A 105 -17.35 8.66 3.65
CA LEU A 105 -18.40 9.04 2.72
C LEU A 105 -19.21 10.18 3.31
N TYR A 106 -19.52 11.19 2.50
CA TYR A 106 -20.36 12.29 2.95
C TYR A 106 -21.22 12.84 1.81
N THR A 107 -22.26 13.56 2.20
CA THR A 107 -23.10 14.31 1.26
C THR A 107 -22.72 15.77 1.33
N GLY A 108 -22.46 16.38 0.19
CA GLY A 108 -22.13 17.78 0.10
C GLY A 108 -23.31 18.67 0.55
N SER A 109 -23.00 19.74 1.24
CA SER A 109 -24.00 20.68 1.78
C SER A 109 -24.20 21.95 0.92
N GLY A 110 -23.30 22.22 -0.01
CA GLY A 110 -23.27 23.48 -0.78
C GLY A 110 -22.82 24.70 0.03
N SER A 111 -22.35 24.51 1.27
CA SER A 111 -21.94 25.56 2.19
C SER A 111 -20.82 25.05 3.08
N THR A 112 -20.30 25.88 3.98
CA THR A 112 -19.28 25.45 4.95
C THR A 112 -19.77 24.24 5.74
N GLN A 113 -18.98 23.16 5.74
CA GLN A 113 -19.28 21.89 6.38
C GLN A 113 -18.03 21.30 7.02
N SER A 114 -18.14 20.79 8.23
CA SER A 114 -17.11 19.95 8.86
C SER A 114 -17.46 18.47 8.64
N ILE A 115 -16.47 17.70 8.18
CA ILE A 115 -16.54 16.26 8.02
C ILE A 115 -15.70 15.64 9.12
N THR A 116 -16.35 14.87 9.97
CA THR A 116 -15.77 14.14 11.12
C THR A 116 -15.86 12.63 10.89
N GLY A 117 -15.30 11.85 11.82
CA GLY A 117 -15.27 10.40 11.73
C GLY A 117 -14.09 9.86 10.92
N VAL A 118 -13.10 10.72 10.67
CA VAL A 118 -11.79 10.28 10.15
C VAL A 118 -10.96 9.62 11.26
N GLY A 119 -11.18 10.01 12.53
CA GLY A 119 -10.48 9.48 13.69
C GLY A 119 -9.14 10.20 13.99
N PHE A 120 -8.65 11.02 13.07
CA PHE A 120 -7.40 11.76 13.20
C PHE A 120 -7.41 13.04 12.37
N GLN A 121 -6.42 13.92 12.58
CA GLN A 121 -6.16 15.01 11.67
C GLN A 121 -5.62 14.45 10.36
N SER A 122 -6.35 14.63 9.27
CA SER A 122 -5.86 14.24 7.95
C SER A 122 -4.71 15.15 7.54
N ASP A 123 -3.58 14.58 7.14
CA ASP A 123 -2.45 15.32 6.56
C ASP A 123 -2.43 15.26 5.04
N TRP A 124 -3.06 14.26 4.47
CA TRP A 124 -3.33 14.17 3.04
C TRP A 124 -4.74 13.65 2.82
N SER A 125 -5.56 14.44 2.14
CA SER A 125 -6.94 14.09 1.77
C SER A 125 -7.09 14.07 0.27
N TRP A 126 -7.67 12.98 -0.24
CA TRP A 126 -7.98 12.78 -1.65
C TRP A 126 -9.48 12.65 -1.84
N PHE A 127 -10.09 13.61 -2.51
CA PHE A 127 -11.54 13.74 -2.70
C PHE A 127 -11.97 13.33 -4.09
N LYS A 128 -13.15 12.70 -4.18
CA LYS A 128 -13.83 12.45 -5.46
C LYS A 128 -15.35 12.51 -5.29
N ARG A 129 -15.99 13.25 -6.17
CA ARG A 129 -17.44 13.15 -6.35
C ARG A 129 -17.77 11.86 -7.09
N ARG A 130 -18.70 11.07 -6.52
CA ARG A 130 -19.05 9.74 -7.00
C ARG A 130 -20.10 9.75 -8.09
N ASP A 131 -21.07 10.65 -8.00
CA ASP A 131 -22.29 10.71 -8.83
C ASP A 131 -22.16 11.59 -10.08
N ALA A 132 -21.01 12.21 -10.34
CA ALA A 132 -20.82 13.07 -11.50
C ALA A 132 -19.37 13.06 -12.03
N THR A 133 -19.26 13.50 -13.30
CA THR A 133 -17.98 13.69 -13.99
C THR A 133 -17.31 14.97 -13.49
N VAL A 134 -16.39 14.85 -12.51
CA VAL A 134 -15.66 15.95 -11.88
C VAL A 134 -14.22 15.50 -11.61
N ASN A 135 -13.26 16.43 -11.65
CA ASN A 135 -11.88 16.16 -11.28
C ASN A 135 -11.75 15.61 -9.85
N HIS A 136 -10.73 14.82 -9.61
CA HIS A 136 -10.25 14.54 -8.26
C HIS A 136 -9.66 15.82 -7.64
N ALA A 137 -9.65 15.91 -6.32
CA ALA A 137 -9.04 17.01 -5.58
C ALA A 137 -8.17 16.46 -4.44
N LEU A 138 -6.89 16.86 -4.40
CA LEU A 138 -5.92 16.40 -3.42
C LEU A 138 -5.36 17.60 -2.65
N TYR A 139 -5.46 17.55 -1.34
CA TYR A 139 -4.90 18.56 -0.43
C TYR A 139 -3.99 17.89 0.58
N ASP A 140 -2.96 18.59 1.02
CA ASP A 140 -2.07 18.13 2.08
C ASP A 140 -1.65 19.24 3.03
N SER A 141 -1.26 18.86 4.24
CA SER A 141 -0.94 19.79 5.33
C SER A 141 0.29 20.66 5.06
N ILE A 142 1.21 20.24 4.17
CA ILE A 142 2.41 21.01 3.81
C ILE A 142 2.08 22.13 2.80
N ARG A 143 1.22 21.85 1.80
CA ARG A 143 0.80 22.86 0.82
C ARG A 143 -0.35 23.73 1.33
N GLY A 144 -1.05 23.24 2.36
CA GLY A 144 -2.26 23.87 2.89
C GLY A 144 -3.52 23.54 2.08
N GLY A 145 -4.65 24.04 2.56
CA GLY A 145 -5.98 23.67 2.07
C GLY A 145 -6.58 24.59 1.01
N THR A 146 -5.82 25.52 0.45
CA THR A 146 -6.37 26.49 -0.53
C THR A 146 -6.36 25.98 -1.96
N ASN A 147 -5.27 25.34 -2.37
CA ASN A 147 -5.08 24.90 -3.75
C ASN A 147 -5.03 23.36 -3.84
N ALA A 148 -5.99 22.79 -4.55
CA ALA A 148 -6.01 21.36 -4.87
C ALA A 148 -5.01 21.03 -5.97
N LEU A 149 -4.41 19.84 -5.86
CA LEU A 149 -3.90 19.10 -6.99
C LEU A 149 -5.02 18.23 -7.55
N ARG A 150 -4.92 17.87 -8.84
CA ARG A 150 -5.87 16.98 -9.50
C ARG A 150 -5.13 15.78 -10.06
N SER A 151 -5.43 14.57 -9.54
CA SER A 151 -4.72 13.35 -9.95
C SER A 151 -4.89 13.02 -11.43
N ASN A 152 -5.99 13.44 -12.02
CA ASN A 152 -6.36 13.17 -13.41
C ASN A 152 -5.87 14.25 -14.40
N THR A 153 -5.06 15.23 -13.96
CA THR A 153 -4.54 16.28 -14.84
C THR A 153 -3.06 16.55 -14.58
N ASN A 154 -2.39 17.17 -15.54
CA ASN A 154 -1.01 17.62 -15.42
C ASN A 154 -0.88 19.08 -14.92
N GLY A 155 -2.00 19.74 -14.59
CA GLY A 155 -2.01 21.14 -14.18
C GLY A 155 -1.25 21.43 -12.87
N ALA A 156 -0.93 22.72 -12.67
CA ALA A 156 -0.46 23.23 -11.39
C ALA A 156 -1.57 23.19 -10.33
N PRO A 157 -1.22 23.29 -9.02
CA PRO A 157 -2.21 23.44 -7.96
C PRO A 157 -3.11 24.64 -8.24
N ALA A 158 -4.41 24.46 -8.10
CA ALA A 158 -5.37 25.53 -8.31
C ALA A 158 -6.55 25.36 -7.34
N GLN A 159 -7.20 26.47 -7.02
CA GLN A 159 -8.38 26.44 -6.20
C GLN A 159 -9.50 25.61 -6.86
N PHE A 160 -10.23 24.85 -6.08
CA PHE A 160 -11.35 24.05 -6.54
C PHE A 160 -12.65 24.80 -6.23
N GLY A 161 -13.12 25.57 -7.19
CA GLY A 161 -14.13 26.60 -6.93
C GLY A 161 -13.51 27.68 -6.01
N ASP A 162 -14.17 27.98 -4.89
CA ASP A 162 -13.66 28.80 -3.81
C ASP A 162 -13.40 27.96 -2.52
N ALA A 163 -13.36 26.63 -2.65
CA ALA A 163 -13.21 25.73 -1.53
C ALA A 163 -11.85 25.92 -0.84
N VAL A 164 -11.89 25.98 0.48
CA VAL A 164 -10.73 25.95 1.37
C VAL A 164 -10.90 24.84 2.38
N ILE A 165 -9.90 23.96 2.45
CA ILE A 165 -9.86 22.87 3.42
C ILE A 165 -9.12 23.36 4.66
N THR A 166 -9.73 23.14 5.83
CA THR A 166 -9.06 23.29 7.12
C THR A 166 -8.96 21.92 7.77
N PHE A 167 -7.74 21.44 7.96
CA PHE A 167 -7.49 20.18 8.64
C PHE A 167 -7.84 20.30 10.13
N GLN A 168 -8.65 19.38 10.66
CA GLN A 168 -9.15 19.37 12.04
C GLN A 168 -8.64 18.11 12.76
N SER A 169 -8.72 18.11 14.08
CA SER A 169 -8.27 16.96 14.90
C SER A 169 -9.00 15.64 14.60
N ASP A 170 -10.21 15.74 14.05
CA ASP A 170 -10.99 14.62 13.53
C ASP A 170 -11.53 15.04 12.15
N GLY A 171 -10.73 14.79 11.12
CA GLY A 171 -11.10 15.09 9.74
C GLY A 171 -10.78 16.49 9.26
N PHE A 172 -11.74 17.16 8.63
CA PHE A 172 -11.51 18.44 7.96
C PHE A 172 -12.79 19.27 7.83
N GLN A 173 -12.64 20.58 7.67
CA GLN A 173 -13.72 21.47 7.27
C GLN A 173 -13.52 21.91 5.82
N ILE A 174 -14.60 21.95 5.05
CA ILE A 174 -14.66 22.55 3.73
C ILE A 174 -15.41 23.87 3.85
N ALA A 175 -14.73 24.98 3.62
CA ALA A 175 -15.31 26.32 3.61
C ALA A 175 -15.37 26.85 2.18
N GLY A 176 -16.40 27.67 1.88
CA GLY A 176 -16.61 28.29 0.58
C GLY A 176 -18.08 28.36 0.21
N THR A 177 -18.40 29.10 -0.84
CA THR A 177 -19.75 29.29 -1.36
C THR A 177 -19.94 28.66 -2.76
N ASN A 178 -18.83 28.41 -3.46
CA ASN A 178 -18.81 27.72 -4.75
C ASN A 178 -17.98 26.44 -4.65
N VAL A 179 -18.40 25.55 -3.78
CA VAL A 179 -17.70 24.30 -3.43
C VAL A 179 -18.11 23.09 -4.29
N SER A 180 -18.72 23.34 -5.44
CA SER A 180 -19.15 22.28 -6.37
C SER A 180 -17.98 21.38 -6.76
N GLY A 181 -18.23 20.06 -6.69
CA GLY A 181 -17.23 19.03 -6.99
C GLY A 181 -16.48 18.45 -5.80
N ILE A 182 -16.47 19.12 -4.63
CA ILE A 182 -16.02 18.53 -3.37
C ILE A 182 -17.00 18.70 -2.21
N ASN A 183 -17.97 19.63 -2.30
CA ASN A 183 -19.01 19.84 -1.29
C ASN A 183 -20.27 20.51 -1.88
N GLY A 184 -20.58 20.33 -3.17
CA GLY A 184 -21.82 20.84 -3.77
C GLY A 184 -23.05 20.21 -3.10
N SER A 185 -24.17 20.96 -3.08
CA SER A 185 -25.39 20.51 -2.41
C SER A 185 -25.88 19.18 -2.98
N SER A 186 -26.05 18.21 -2.10
CA SER A 186 -26.47 16.83 -2.39
C SER A 186 -25.47 15.99 -3.20
N ASP A 187 -24.22 16.48 -3.42
CA ASP A 187 -23.17 15.70 -4.08
C ASP A 187 -22.81 14.48 -3.22
N SER A 188 -22.74 13.30 -3.84
CA SER A 188 -22.25 12.07 -3.19
C SER A 188 -20.74 12.03 -3.24
N MET A 189 -20.07 12.07 -2.09
CA MET A 189 -18.63 12.25 -1.97
C MET A 189 -17.94 11.06 -1.31
N VAL A 190 -16.67 10.87 -1.66
CA VAL A 190 -15.71 10.05 -0.92
C VAL A 190 -14.46 10.89 -0.66
N ALA A 191 -13.87 10.71 0.53
CA ALA A 191 -12.55 11.23 0.88
C ALA A 191 -11.70 10.11 1.49
N TRP A 192 -10.54 9.88 0.94
CA TRP A 192 -9.50 9.01 1.49
C TRP A 192 -8.47 9.87 2.21
N ASN A 193 -8.14 9.49 3.44
CA ASN A 193 -7.39 10.32 4.36
C ASN A 193 -6.19 9.55 4.93
N TRP A 194 -5.02 10.16 4.89
CA TRP A 194 -3.79 9.62 5.48
C TRP A 194 -3.25 10.58 6.54
N LYS A 195 -2.76 10.00 7.63
CA LYS A 195 -2.12 10.71 8.74
C LYS A 195 -0.61 10.70 8.58
N ALA A 196 -0.01 11.88 8.50
CA ALA A 196 1.42 12.06 8.66
C ALA A 196 1.73 12.49 10.12
N SER A 197 2.63 13.43 10.37
CA SER A 197 2.98 13.83 11.74
C SER A 197 2.12 14.98 12.31
N GLY A 198 1.18 15.51 11.54
CA GLY A 198 0.38 16.67 11.95
C GLY A 198 1.15 18.01 11.96
N SER A 199 2.45 17.97 11.76
CA SER A 199 3.34 19.15 11.67
C SER A 199 4.46 18.86 10.67
N SER A 200 5.18 19.87 10.23
CA SER A 200 6.30 19.71 9.31
C SER A 200 7.61 20.23 9.91
N VAL A 201 8.70 19.60 9.49
CA VAL A 201 10.07 19.99 9.88
C VAL A 201 10.95 20.12 8.64
N THR A 202 12.01 20.91 8.75
CA THR A 202 13.06 20.95 7.73
C THR A 202 13.93 19.70 7.86
N ASN A 203 14.16 19.01 6.74
CA ASN A 203 15.06 17.87 6.65
C ASN A 203 16.21 18.23 5.70
N ASN A 204 17.46 17.99 6.15
CA ASN A 204 18.69 18.31 5.42
C ASN A 204 19.50 17.06 5.03
N ASP A 205 18.92 15.87 5.09
CA ASP A 205 19.62 14.61 4.76
C ASP A 205 19.97 14.48 3.26
N GLY A 206 19.24 15.19 2.39
CA GLY A 206 19.46 15.19 0.95
C GLY A 206 20.50 16.23 0.48
N SER A 207 20.73 16.27 -0.83
CA SER A 207 21.56 17.30 -1.45
C SER A 207 20.90 18.69 -1.45
N ILE A 208 19.59 18.75 -1.27
CA ILE A 208 18.80 19.97 -1.04
C ILE A 208 17.88 19.75 0.16
N ALA A 209 17.57 20.85 0.85
CA ALA A 209 16.63 20.81 1.98
C ALA A 209 15.20 20.51 1.52
N SER A 210 14.46 19.81 2.36
CA SER A 210 13.03 19.53 2.18
C SER A 210 12.22 19.92 3.42
N THR A 211 10.93 20.15 3.23
CA THR A 211 9.94 20.23 4.30
C THR A 211 9.22 18.90 4.38
N VAL A 212 9.22 18.27 5.54
CA VAL A 212 8.75 16.89 5.72
C VAL A 212 7.72 16.82 6.84
N SER A 213 6.63 16.10 6.60
CA SER A 213 5.71 15.61 7.62
C SER A 213 5.70 14.07 7.51
N ALA A 214 6.28 13.37 8.50
CA ALA A 214 6.49 11.92 8.44
C ALA A 214 5.87 11.20 9.64
N ASN A 215 5.10 10.15 9.35
CA ASN A 215 4.59 9.17 10.30
C ASN A 215 5.34 7.85 10.08
N THR A 216 6.40 7.63 10.85
CA THR A 216 7.23 6.43 10.71
C THR A 216 6.52 5.15 11.14
N THR A 217 5.51 5.25 12.03
CA THR A 217 4.68 4.10 12.44
C THR A 217 3.82 3.60 11.29
N ALA A 218 3.18 4.51 10.55
CA ALA A 218 2.36 4.17 9.38
C ALA A 218 3.14 4.08 8.07
N GLY A 219 4.44 4.38 8.11
CA GLY A 219 5.27 4.37 6.90
C GLY A 219 4.87 5.42 5.86
N PHE A 220 4.32 6.56 6.26
CA PHE A 220 3.85 7.59 5.34
C PHE A 220 4.54 8.93 5.57
N SER A 221 4.96 9.59 4.51
CA SER A 221 5.57 10.92 4.56
C SER A 221 5.13 11.80 3.38
N ILE A 222 4.89 13.07 3.70
CA ILE A 222 4.70 14.14 2.73
C ILE A 222 6.00 14.94 2.69
N VAL A 223 6.57 15.11 1.49
CA VAL A 223 7.87 15.78 1.31
C VAL A 223 7.73 16.86 0.26
N LYS A 224 8.06 18.09 0.60
CA LYS A 224 8.10 19.22 -0.33
C LYS A 224 9.51 19.77 -0.44
N ALA A 225 9.94 20.07 -1.65
CA ALA A 225 11.23 20.70 -1.91
C ALA A 225 11.13 21.58 -3.16
N THR A 226 12.14 22.43 -3.39
CA THR A 226 12.29 23.18 -4.64
C THR A 226 13.45 22.56 -5.43
N SER A 227 13.16 22.03 -6.61
CA SER A 227 14.16 21.41 -7.47
C SER A 227 15.25 22.43 -7.88
N PRO A 228 16.51 22.01 -8.03
CA PRO A 228 17.57 22.89 -8.57
C PRO A 228 17.33 23.19 -10.06
N SER A 229 18.12 24.11 -10.60
CA SER A 229 18.00 24.54 -12.00
C SER A 229 18.38 23.47 -13.01
N SER A 230 19.10 22.42 -12.62
CA SER A 230 19.50 21.32 -13.49
C SER A 230 20.02 20.13 -12.68
N GLY A 231 20.12 18.97 -13.33
CA GLY A 231 20.77 17.77 -12.81
C GLY A 231 19.92 16.95 -11.85
N THR A 232 20.55 15.94 -11.29
CA THR A 232 19.96 15.06 -10.27
C THR A 232 20.23 15.59 -8.87
N TRP A 233 19.32 15.29 -7.96
CA TRP A 233 19.37 15.75 -6.58
C TRP A 233 18.67 14.74 -5.66
N THR A 234 18.80 14.94 -4.36
CA THR A 234 18.14 14.10 -3.35
C THR A 234 17.51 14.97 -2.28
N VAL A 235 16.42 14.47 -1.68
CA VAL A 235 15.75 15.08 -0.52
C VAL A 235 15.55 14.06 0.57
N GLY A 236 15.65 14.49 1.82
CA GLY A 236 15.27 13.68 2.96
C GLY A 236 13.77 13.46 3.01
N HIS A 237 13.34 12.23 3.33
CA HIS A 237 11.92 11.88 3.43
C HIS A 237 11.45 11.55 4.87
N GLY A 238 12.35 11.40 5.81
CA GLY A 238 12.05 11.28 7.24
C GLY A 238 11.46 9.94 7.70
N LEU A 239 11.34 8.92 6.85
CA LEU A 239 10.77 7.62 7.24
C LEU A 239 11.76 6.70 7.98
N GLY A 240 13.07 6.91 7.81
CA GLY A 240 14.09 6.03 8.39
C GLY A 240 14.20 4.65 7.74
N ALA A 241 13.46 4.39 6.68
CA ALA A 241 13.45 3.12 5.94
C ALA A 241 13.29 3.40 4.44
N THR A 242 13.82 2.51 3.60
CA THR A 242 13.71 2.64 2.13
C THR A 242 12.24 2.61 1.70
N PRO A 243 11.77 3.59 0.92
CA PRO A 243 10.40 3.60 0.41
C PRO A 243 10.08 2.43 -0.52
N ASP A 244 8.81 2.02 -0.51
CA ASP A 244 8.27 0.99 -1.41
C ASP A 244 7.35 1.56 -2.49
N PHE A 245 6.72 2.73 -2.21
CA PHE A 245 5.83 3.39 -3.15
C PHE A 245 5.97 4.90 -3.06
N ILE A 246 6.08 5.58 -4.20
CA ILE A 246 6.28 7.03 -4.29
C ILE A 246 5.35 7.60 -5.35
N ILE A 247 4.61 8.63 -4.98
CA ILE A 247 3.89 9.50 -5.92
C ILE A 247 4.56 10.86 -5.91
N GLN A 248 5.02 11.32 -7.07
CA GLN A 248 5.69 12.62 -7.26
C GLN A 248 4.84 13.53 -8.12
N LYS A 249 4.81 14.83 -7.80
CA LYS A 249 4.22 15.88 -8.64
C LYS A 249 5.06 17.15 -8.57
N TYR A 250 5.57 17.59 -9.71
CA TYR A 250 6.06 18.97 -9.84
C TYR A 250 4.88 19.93 -9.87
N LEU A 251 4.97 21.02 -9.13
CA LEU A 251 3.86 21.94 -8.93
C LEU A 251 3.75 23.02 -10.03
N ALA A 252 4.57 22.89 -11.09
CA ALA A 252 4.39 23.66 -12.30
C ALA A 252 3.23 23.13 -13.16
N SER A 253 2.74 23.95 -14.08
CA SER A 253 1.78 23.52 -15.12
C SER A 253 2.45 22.54 -16.10
N ASN A 254 1.64 21.64 -16.67
CA ASN A 254 2.04 20.63 -17.63
C ASN A 254 3.04 19.56 -17.11
N SER A 255 3.13 19.39 -15.81
CA SER A 255 3.94 18.33 -15.21
C SER A 255 3.08 17.10 -14.93
N ARG A 256 3.52 15.92 -15.37
CA ARG A 256 2.82 14.67 -15.05
C ARG A 256 2.90 14.35 -13.56
N TRP A 257 2.05 13.46 -13.12
CA TRP A 257 2.20 12.73 -11.89
C TRP A 257 3.07 11.50 -12.16
N THR A 258 4.12 11.32 -11.42
CA THR A 258 5.00 10.16 -11.58
C THR A 258 4.86 9.23 -10.39
N VAL A 259 4.66 7.95 -10.68
CA VAL A 259 4.55 6.88 -9.68
C VAL A 259 5.69 5.90 -9.86
N TRP A 260 6.33 5.57 -8.76
CA TRP A 260 7.29 4.48 -8.67
C TRP A 260 6.90 3.51 -7.56
N GLN A 261 7.18 2.22 -7.76
CA GLN A 261 6.99 1.16 -6.80
C GLN A 261 8.19 0.21 -6.84
N ASN A 262 8.54 -0.38 -5.70
CA ASN A 262 9.74 -1.20 -5.52
C ASN A 262 9.81 -2.46 -6.40
N THR A 263 8.69 -2.94 -6.93
CA THR A 263 8.64 -4.10 -7.86
C THR A 263 8.86 -3.71 -9.33
N LEU A 264 8.87 -2.41 -9.65
CA LEU A 264 9.24 -1.94 -10.97
C LEU A 264 10.76 -2.03 -11.17
N THR A 265 11.19 -2.42 -12.37
CA THR A 265 12.61 -2.43 -12.73
C THR A 265 13.20 -1.02 -12.64
N SER A 266 14.47 -0.92 -12.28
CA SER A 266 15.18 0.37 -12.27
C SER A 266 15.01 1.13 -13.58
N GLY A 267 14.65 2.40 -13.49
CA GLY A 267 14.33 3.26 -14.64
C GLY A 267 12.88 3.21 -15.09
N GLN A 268 12.06 2.32 -14.53
CA GLN A 268 10.64 2.25 -14.83
C GLN A 268 9.79 3.14 -13.91
N TYR A 269 8.70 3.67 -14.45
CA TYR A 269 7.72 4.48 -13.75
C TYR A 269 6.37 4.47 -14.47
N LEU A 270 5.35 4.98 -13.80
CA LEU A 270 3.98 5.13 -14.33
C LEU A 270 3.50 6.57 -14.15
N GLY A 271 2.55 6.99 -14.97
CA GLY A 271 1.82 8.26 -14.80
C GLY A 271 0.52 8.03 -14.02
N LEU A 272 0.32 8.70 -12.88
CA LEU A 272 -0.97 8.61 -12.16
C LEU A 272 -2.11 9.25 -12.95
N ASN A 273 -1.82 10.31 -13.71
CA ASN A 273 -2.79 11.00 -14.56
C ASN A 273 -2.91 10.40 -15.97
N GLU A 274 -2.28 9.27 -16.22
CA GLU A 274 -2.19 8.66 -17.54
C GLU A 274 -2.67 7.20 -17.51
N SER A 275 -3.17 6.71 -18.63
CA SER A 275 -3.51 5.30 -18.81
C SER A 275 -2.34 4.47 -19.36
N ASN A 276 -1.23 5.06 -19.76
CA ASN A 276 -0.12 4.38 -20.42
C ASN A 276 0.39 3.17 -19.63
N ALA A 277 0.93 2.18 -20.34
CA ALA A 277 1.75 1.12 -19.78
C ALA A 277 2.99 1.70 -19.08
N VAL A 278 3.72 0.84 -18.36
CA VAL A 278 4.97 1.24 -17.71
C VAL A 278 5.93 1.88 -18.71
N ALA A 279 6.48 3.03 -18.35
CA ALA A 279 7.47 3.75 -19.13
C ALA A 279 8.88 3.47 -18.59
N SER A 280 9.85 3.36 -19.51
CA SER A 280 11.26 3.20 -19.19
C SER A 280 12.16 4.26 -19.84
N SER A 281 11.56 5.20 -20.61
CA SER A 281 12.26 6.30 -21.25
C SER A 281 12.10 7.59 -20.45
N GLY A 282 13.20 8.26 -20.20
CA GLY A 282 13.25 9.39 -19.29
C GLY A 282 13.52 8.92 -17.84
N THR A 283 14.01 9.81 -17.03
CA THR A 283 14.37 9.50 -15.64
C THR A 283 13.80 10.57 -14.73
N PRO A 284 12.47 10.53 -14.42
CA PRO A 284 11.85 11.51 -13.53
C PRO A 284 12.46 11.48 -12.13
N PHE A 285 12.92 10.30 -11.72
CA PHE A 285 13.74 10.10 -10.54
C PHE A 285 15.20 9.89 -10.93
N ASN A 286 16.15 10.14 -10.04
CA ASN A 286 17.52 9.64 -10.18
C ASN A 286 17.67 8.21 -9.65
N PHE A 287 16.55 7.57 -9.20
CA PHE A 287 16.48 6.23 -8.63
C PHE A 287 17.42 6.00 -7.44
N THR A 288 17.83 7.06 -6.76
CA THR A 288 18.54 6.99 -5.48
C THR A 288 17.49 6.94 -4.37
N PHE A 289 17.10 5.73 -3.95
CA PHE A 289 16.15 5.50 -2.87
C PHE A 289 16.83 4.68 -1.77
N ASN A 290 16.87 5.21 -0.56
CA ASN A 290 17.41 4.52 0.60
C ASN A 290 16.63 4.91 1.86
N SER A 291 17.13 4.56 3.05
CA SER A 291 16.43 4.81 4.31
C SER A 291 16.31 6.30 4.68
N THR A 292 17.03 7.19 4.03
CA THR A 292 17.05 8.62 4.40
C THR A 292 16.61 9.54 3.27
N VAL A 293 16.89 9.20 2.01
CA VAL A 293 16.66 10.09 0.87
C VAL A 293 15.93 9.43 -0.28
N ILE A 294 15.21 10.25 -1.04
CA ILE A 294 14.68 9.96 -2.37
C ILE A 294 15.29 10.92 -3.39
N GLY A 295 15.44 10.44 -4.62
CA GLY A 295 16.09 11.19 -5.70
C GLY A 295 15.11 11.84 -6.65
N GLY A 296 15.47 13.00 -7.16
CA GLY A 296 14.78 13.72 -8.22
C GLY A 296 15.70 14.09 -9.38
N ASN A 297 15.12 14.55 -10.48
CA ASN A 297 15.83 14.94 -11.68
C ASN A 297 15.19 16.16 -12.34
N SER A 298 15.85 17.32 -12.22
CA SER A 298 15.36 18.58 -12.79
C SER A 298 15.31 18.61 -14.32
N ASN A 299 16.08 17.74 -14.98
CA ASN A 299 16.11 17.69 -16.45
C ASN A 299 14.86 17.06 -17.05
N TYR A 300 14.00 16.48 -16.23
CA TYR A 300 12.82 15.75 -16.70
C TYR A 300 11.54 16.62 -16.69
N ASP A 301 11.17 17.22 -15.56
CA ASP A 301 9.86 17.87 -15.39
C ASP A 301 9.91 19.30 -14.85
N GLY A 302 11.07 19.86 -14.54
CA GLY A 302 11.09 21.23 -14.08
C GLY A 302 12.34 21.66 -13.36
N THR A 303 12.78 22.81 -13.74
CA THR A 303 13.91 23.52 -13.14
C THR A 303 13.41 24.58 -12.18
N SER A 304 14.01 24.66 -10.99
CA SER A 304 13.68 25.66 -9.97
C SER A 304 12.17 25.71 -9.64
N THR A 305 11.56 24.54 -9.56
CA THR A 305 10.12 24.37 -9.34
C THR A 305 9.89 23.56 -8.08
N ASP A 306 8.84 23.93 -7.34
CA ASP A 306 8.38 23.14 -6.20
C ASP A 306 7.90 21.76 -6.65
N VAL A 307 8.27 20.76 -5.89
CA VAL A 307 7.86 19.36 -6.07
C VAL A 307 7.32 18.82 -4.75
N ILE A 308 6.26 18.05 -4.84
CA ILE A 308 5.67 17.30 -3.71
C ILE A 308 5.83 15.81 -3.96
N TYR A 309 6.14 15.06 -2.89
CA TYR A 309 6.15 13.62 -2.87
C TYR A 309 5.22 13.12 -1.76
N TYR A 310 4.47 12.08 -2.08
CA TYR A 310 3.80 11.21 -1.12
C TYR A 310 4.56 9.91 -1.11
N VAL A 311 5.21 9.64 0.00
CA VAL A 311 6.22 8.56 0.14
C VAL A 311 5.70 7.53 1.11
N PHE A 312 5.73 6.27 0.71
CA PHE A 312 5.23 5.17 1.51
C PHE A 312 6.30 4.09 1.69
N LYS A 313 6.38 3.60 2.92
CA LYS A 313 7.07 2.38 3.30
C LYS A 313 6.02 1.36 3.72
N GLU A 314 6.12 0.16 3.20
CA GLU A 314 5.28 -0.96 3.60
C GLU A 314 5.41 -1.24 5.10
N ILE A 315 4.29 -1.38 5.77
CA ILE A 315 4.18 -1.75 7.19
C ILE A 315 3.37 -3.04 7.28
N ASP A 316 3.98 -4.07 7.85
CA ASP A 316 3.36 -5.38 8.00
C ASP A 316 2.02 -5.30 8.75
N GLY A 317 1.00 -5.97 8.20
CA GLY A 317 -0.37 -5.94 8.71
C GLY A 317 -1.16 -4.66 8.41
N TYR A 318 -0.56 -3.61 7.83
CA TYR A 318 -1.23 -2.33 7.58
C TYR A 318 -1.21 -1.86 6.12
N SER A 319 -0.05 -1.95 5.45
CA SER A 319 0.05 -1.51 4.05
C SER A 319 0.88 -2.48 3.23
N LYS A 320 0.52 -2.63 1.95
CA LYS A 320 1.21 -3.52 1.01
C LYS A 320 1.37 -2.86 -0.35
N PHE A 321 2.60 -2.90 -0.89
CA PHE A 321 2.95 -2.38 -2.21
C PHE A 321 3.66 -3.46 -2.99
N ALA A 322 2.94 -4.19 -3.84
CA ALA A 322 3.46 -5.36 -4.54
C ALA A 322 2.87 -5.49 -5.94
N ASN A 323 3.12 -6.60 -6.58
CA ASN A 323 2.57 -6.94 -7.89
C ASN A 323 1.86 -8.28 -7.86
N PHE A 324 1.09 -8.55 -8.88
CA PHE A 324 0.52 -9.86 -9.16
C PHE A 324 0.38 -10.07 -10.67
N THR A 325 0.20 -11.32 -11.08
CA THR A 325 -0.05 -11.68 -12.47
C THR A 325 -1.53 -11.99 -12.64
N GLY A 326 -2.18 -11.31 -13.60
CA GLY A 326 -3.56 -11.61 -13.96
C GLY A 326 -3.71 -12.97 -14.63
N ASN A 327 -4.89 -13.57 -14.51
CA ASN A 327 -5.20 -14.89 -15.12
C ASN A 327 -6.29 -14.84 -16.20
N GLY A 328 -6.81 -13.65 -16.53
CA GLY A 328 -7.82 -13.44 -17.57
C GLY A 328 -9.17 -14.13 -17.32
N ASN A 329 -9.45 -14.56 -16.10
CA ASN A 329 -10.63 -15.35 -15.77
C ASN A 329 -11.52 -14.64 -14.75
N ALA A 330 -12.83 -14.85 -14.80
CA ALA A 330 -13.78 -14.36 -13.81
C ALA A 330 -13.57 -15.01 -12.42
N ASP A 331 -13.05 -16.27 -12.36
CA ASP A 331 -12.44 -16.81 -11.15
C ASP A 331 -10.97 -16.33 -11.10
N GLY A 332 -10.83 -15.03 -10.80
CA GLY A 332 -9.61 -14.29 -10.99
C GLY A 332 -8.53 -14.58 -9.96
N THR A 333 -7.40 -13.90 -10.13
CA THR A 333 -6.26 -14.05 -9.23
C THR A 333 -6.63 -13.62 -7.82
N PHE A 334 -6.27 -14.46 -6.83
CA PHE A 334 -6.22 -14.07 -5.43
C PHE A 334 -4.89 -13.38 -5.15
N VAL A 335 -4.95 -12.23 -4.51
CA VAL A 335 -3.77 -11.42 -4.14
C VAL A 335 -3.68 -11.35 -2.62
N TYR A 336 -2.63 -11.97 -2.09
CA TYR A 336 -2.36 -11.98 -0.66
C TYR A 336 -1.77 -10.63 -0.22
N THR A 337 -2.33 -10.02 0.82
CA THR A 337 -1.82 -8.79 1.42
C THR A 337 -1.33 -8.99 2.86
N GLY A 338 -1.76 -10.08 3.52
CA GLY A 338 -1.51 -10.33 4.94
C GLY A 338 -2.57 -9.71 5.86
N PHE A 339 -3.51 -8.94 5.31
CA PHE A 339 -4.60 -8.30 6.02
C PHE A 339 -5.83 -8.18 5.12
N ARG A 340 -6.98 -7.85 5.69
CA ARG A 340 -8.16 -7.46 4.91
C ARG A 340 -7.97 -6.01 4.42
N PRO A 341 -7.89 -5.77 3.10
CA PRO A 341 -7.76 -4.40 2.61
C PRO A 341 -9.05 -3.60 2.83
N SER A 342 -8.92 -2.34 3.19
CA SER A 342 -9.99 -1.35 3.14
C SER A 342 -9.94 -0.51 1.87
N TRP A 343 -8.78 -0.44 1.22
CA TRP A 343 -8.52 0.36 0.04
C TRP A 343 -7.47 -0.34 -0.85
N VAL A 344 -7.74 -0.39 -2.15
CA VAL A 344 -6.84 -0.99 -3.13
C VAL A 344 -6.77 -0.12 -4.38
N LEU A 345 -5.55 0.21 -4.80
CA LEU A 345 -5.25 0.88 -6.06
C LEU A 345 -4.50 -0.09 -6.97
N ILE A 346 -5.01 -0.33 -8.18
CA ILE A 346 -4.45 -1.28 -9.14
C ILE A 346 -4.04 -0.57 -10.43
N LYS A 347 -2.93 -1.01 -11.03
CA LYS A 347 -2.50 -0.55 -12.37
C LYS A 347 -1.90 -1.70 -13.17
N ASN A 348 -2.46 -1.95 -14.34
CA ASN A 348 -1.83 -2.83 -15.31
C ASN A 348 -0.59 -2.15 -15.92
N THR A 349 0.56 -2.81 -15.81
CA THR A 349 1.86 -2.29 -16.27
C THR A 349 2.16 -2.66 -17.72
N ALA A 350 1.50 -3.68 -18.26
CA ALA A 350 1.77 -4.25 -19.57
C ALA A 350 1.06 -3.53 -20.72
N ARG A 351 -0.03 -2.83 -20.42
CA ARG A 351 -0.88 -2.18 -21.43
C ARG A 351 -1.36 -0.79 -21.02
N SER A 352 -1.93 -0.08 -21.98
CA SER A 352 -2.70 1.14 -21.69
C SER A 352 -4.01 0.73 -21.00
N ALA A 353 -4.13 1.10 -19.72
CA ALA A 353 -5.26 0.84 -18.86
C ALA A 353 -5.39 1.97 -17.83
N ASP A 354 -6.59 2.31 -17.41
CA ASP A 354 -6.78 3.26 -16.33
C ASP A 354 -6.31 2.68 -14.99
N TRP A 355 -5.91 3.55 -14.09
CA TRP A 355 -5.78 3.21 -12.68
C TRP A 355 -7.15 2.90 -12.11
N ARG A 356 -7.27 1.88 -11.29
CA ARG A 356 -8.53 1.48 -10.66
C ARG A 356 -8.41 1.52 -9.15
N LEU A 357 -9.40 2.16 -8.53
CA LEU A 357 -9.44 2.35 -7.09
C LEU A 357 -10.73 1.78 -6.53
N HIS A 358 -10.56 0.85 -5.60
CA HIS A 358 -11.62 0.17 -4.85
C HIS A 358 -11.48 0.47 -3.36
N ASP A 359 -12.58 0.52 -2.62
CA ASP A 359 -12.57 0.59 -1.16
C ASP A 359 -13.85 0.03 -0.55
N VAL A 360 -13.72 -0.50 0.67
CA VAL A 360 -14.83 -1.14 1.39
C VAL A 360 -15.91 -0.16 1.85
N ALA A 361 -15.60 1.13 1.99
CA ALA A 361 -16.60 2.11 2.39
C ALA A 361 -17.65 2.32 1.31
N ARG A 362 -17.25 2.23 0.03
CA ARG A 362 -18.13 2.30 -1.13
C ARG A 362 -18.72 0.94 -1.52
N GLN A 363 -17.98 -0.14 -1.22
CA GLN A 363 -18.38 -1.53 -1.48
C GLN A 363 -18.29 -2.34 -0.17
N PRO A 364 -19.26 -2.18 0.74
CA PRO A 364 -19.19 -2.84 2.06
C PRO A 364 -19.42 -4.36 2.01
N THR A 365 -19.95 -4.87 0.90
CA THR A 365 -20.24 -6.29 0.67
C THR A 365 -19.60 -6.75 -0.65
N ASN A 366 -19.30 -8.04 -0.76
CA ASN A 366 -18.64 -8.64 -1.92
C ASN A 366 -19.65 -9.17 -2.97
N ASP A 367 -20.86 -8.64 -3.05
CA ASP A 367 -21.97 -9.28 -3.74
C ASP A 367 -22.57 -8.49 -4.93
N ASP A 368 -22.16 -7.27 -5.18
CA ASP A 368 -22.94 -6.37 -6.02
C ASP A 368 -22.22 -5.62 -7.15
N GLY A 369 -21.16 -6.17 -7.70
CA GLY A 369 -20.43 -5.49 -8.78
C GLY A 369 -19.62 -4.29 -8.27
N GLY A 370 -18.41 -4.17 -8.77
CA GLY A 370 -17.39 -3.28 -8.22
C GLY A 370 -17.78 -1.80 -8.25
N HIS A 371 -17.40 -1.10 -7.21
CA HIS A 371 -17.50 0.35 -7.11
C HIS A 371 -16.13 0.98 -7.44
N ILE A 372 -15.91 1.25 -8.73
CA ILE A 372 -14.60 1.71 -9.23
C ILE A 372 -14.59 3.21 -9.42
N LEU A 373 -13.51 3.83 -8.94
CA LEU A 373 -13.13 5.18 -9.36
C LEU A 373 -11.77 5.13 -10.06
N LEU A 374 -11.59 6.02 -11.04
CA LEU A 374 -10.41 6.06 -11.89
C LEU A 374 -9.57 7.30 -11.57
N PRO A 375 -8.43 7.17 -10.85
CA PRO A 375 -7.55 8.28 -10.48
C PRO A 375 -7.12 9.20 -11.62
N ASN A 376 -7.01 8.67 -12.83
CA ASN A 376 -6.62 9.38 -14.03
C ASN A 376 -7.81 9.90 -14.86
N SER A 377 -9.04 9.80 -14.38
CA SER A 377 -10.25 10.21 -15.10
C SER A 377 -11.14 11.12 -14.27
N THR A 378 -11.95 11.92 -14.95
CA THR A 378 -13.05 12.68 -14.33
C THR A 378 -14.30 11.86 -14.11
N SER A 379 -14.39 10.65 -14.64
CA SER A 379 -15.60 9.81 -14.63
C SER A 379 -16.22 9.70 -13.25
N SER A 380 -17.54 9.61 -13.22
CA SER A 380 -18.28 9.20 -12.03
C SER A 380 -17.93 7.76 -11.65
N GLU A 381 -18.36 7.34 -10.48
CA GLU A 381 -18.21 5.97 -10.03
C GLU A 381 -18.86 4.99 -11.02
N VAL A 382 -18.11 3.97 -11.39
CA VAL A 382 -18.60 2.87 -12.20
C VAL A 382 -19.11 1.79 -11.24
N THR A 383 -20.38 1.39 -11.44
CA THR A 383 -21.00 0.31 -10.67
C THR A 383 -21.43 -0.75 -11.67
N SER A 384 -20.93 -1.95 -11.62
CA SER A 384 -21.51 -3.12 -12.29
C SER A 384 -20.61 -4.08 -13.07
N GLU A 385 -19.39 -3.77 -13.46
CA GLU A 385 -18.71 -4.63 -14.44
C GLU A 385 -17.39 -5.27 -13.94
N TYR A 386 -16.79 -4.74 -12.87
CA TYR A 386 -15.47 -5.13 -12.44
C TYR A 386 -15.48 -5.28 -10.93
N ASP A 387 -15.40 -6.50 -10.45
CA ASP A 387 -15.58 -6.80 -9.05
C ASP A 387 -14.29 -7.33 -8.43
N ILE A 388 -14.00 -6.87 -7.21
CA ILE A 388 -13.02 -7.49 -6.35
C ILE A 388 -13.70 -7.89 -5.04
N ASP A 389 -13.41 -9.10 -4.54
CA ASP A 389 -13.75 -9.47 -3.18
C ASP A 389 -12.65 -8.98 -2.24
N PHE A 390 -13.05 -8.26 -1.20
CA PHE A 390 -12.20 -7.97 -0.06
C PHE A 390 -12.25 -9.13 0.92
N LEU A 391 -11.14 -9.87 1.02
CA LEU A 391 -11.03 -11.07 1.85
C LEU A 391 -10.20 -10.79 3.10
N SER A 392 -10.28 -11.65 4.09
CA SER A 392 -9.63 -11.49 5.38
C SER A 392 -8.11 -11.29 5.34
N ASN A 393 -7.45 -11.75 4.28
CA ASN A 393 -6.00 -11.71 4.12
C ASN A 393 -5.55 -11.25 2.73
N GLY A 394 -6.43 -10.60 1.99
CA GLY A 394 -6.14 -10.13 0.64
C GLY A 394 -7.40 -9.73 -0.12
N PHE A 395 -7.28 -9.71 -1.42
CA PHE A 395 -8.41 -9.48 -2.32
C PHE A 395 -8.39 -10.47 -3.48
N LYS A 396 -9.55 -10.69 -4.09
CA LYS A 396 -9.70 -11.58 -5.23
C LYS A 396 -10.40 -10.87 -6.37
N LEU A 397 -9.82 -10.97 -7.58
CA LEU A 397 -10.43 -10.45 -8.79
C LEU A 397 -11.62 -11.33 -9.18
N ARG A 398 -12.75 -10.72 -9.57
CA ARG A 398 -13.97 -11.41 -9.98
C ARG A 398 -14.33 -11.17 -11.44
N SER A 399 -13.44 -10.56 -12.19
CA SER A 399 -13.61 -10.27 -13.60
C SER A 399 -12.43 -10.78 -14.42
N GLY A 400 -12.70 -11.23 -15.64
CA GLY A 400 -11.69 -11.50 -16.67
C GLY A 400 -11.27 -10.24 -17.44
N ASP A 401 -11.58 -9.05 -16.91
CA ASP A 401 -11.27 -7.79 -17.58
C ASP A 401 -9.75 -7.61 -17.74
N VAL A 402 -9.35 -7.37 -18.97
CA VAL A 402 -7.94 -7.28 -19.35
C VAL A 402 -7.21 -6.09 -18.70
N TYR A 403 -7.91 -5.07 -18.24
CA TYR A 403 -7.29 -3.90 -17.63
C TYR A 403 -6.93 -4.13 -16.16
N GLU A 404 -7.58 -5.09 -15.51
CA GLU A 404 -7.42 -5.38 -14.08
C GLU A 404 -6.96 -6.81 -13.80
N ASN A 405 -7.15 -7.74 -14.74
CA ASN A 405 -6.82 -9.16 -14.61
C ASN A 405 -6.35 -9.78 -15.93
N GLY A 406 -5.62 -9.03 -16.78
CA GLY A 406 -5.15 -9.52 -18.09
C GLY A 406 -4.28 -10.79 -17.96
N ASP A 407 -4.58 -11.80 -18.78
CA ASP A 407 -3.92 -13.10 -18.73
C ASP A 407 -2.39 -12.99 -18.94
N GLY A 408 -1.62 -13.47 -17.97
CA GLY A 408 -0.16 -13.42 -17.96
C GLY A 408 0.41 -12.00 -17.81
N GLU A 409 -0.39 -10.97 -17.59
CA GLU A 409 0.07 -9.59 -17.46
C GLU A 409 0.41 -9.24 -16.03
N LEU A 410 1.46 -8.44 -15.86
CA LEU A 410 1.90 -7.95 -14.56
C LEU A 410 1.11 -6.69 -14.19
N LEU A 411 0.53 -6.70 -12.99
CA LEU A 411 -0.15 -5.55 -12.40
C LEU A 411 0.52 -5.19 -11.08
N ILE A 412 0.63 -3.90 -10.80
CA ILE A 412 1.02 -3.42 -9.47
C ILE A 412 -0.20 -3.00 -8.68
N TYR A 413 -0.06 -3.06 -7.35
CA TYR A 413 -1.09 -2.56 -6.45
C TYR A 413 -0.50 -1.86 -5.22
N ALA A 414 -1.31 -0.98 -4.65
CA ALA A 414 -1.13 -0.43 -3.31
C ALA A 414 -2.38 -0.75 -2.49
N ALA A 415 -2.22 -1.24 -1.27
CA ALA A 415 -3.34 -1.59 -0.40
C ALA A 415 -3.09 -1.09 1.03
N PHE A 416 -4.19 -0.68 1.70
CA PHE A 416 -4.20 -0.32 3.12
C PHE A 416 -5.25 -1.16 3.85
N ALA A 417 -4.92 -1.56 5.09
CA ALA A 417 -5.76 -2.42 5.90
C ALA A 417 -7.05 -1.75 6.39
N GLU A 418 -8.09 -2.54 6.55
CA GLU A 418 -9.26 -2.17 7.36
C GLU A 418 -8.90 -2.26 8.85
N ASP A 419 -8.83 -3.50 9.34
CA ASP A 419 -8.46 -3.83 10.70
C ASP A 419 -7.66 -5.13 10.67
N PRO A 420 -6.35 -5.10 10.87
CA PRO A 420 -5.56 -6.32 10.85
C PRO A 420 -5.84 -7.15 12.10
N PHE A 421 -6.31 -8.39 11.91
CA PHE A 421 -6.43 -9.37 12.98
C PHE A 421 -5.29 -10.37 12.87
N LYS A 422 -4.51 -10.54 13.94
CA LYS A 422 -3.42 -11.52 13.95
C LYS A 422 -3.92 -12.96 13.75
N TYR A 423 -5.09 -13.31 14.29
CA TYR A 423 -5.57 -14.68 14.36
C TYR A 423 -6.97 -14.92 13.80
N ALA A 424 -7.76 -13.91 13.58
CA ALA A 424 -9.13 -14.05 13.12
C ALA A 424 -9.32 -13.31 11.81
N ASN A 425 -9.35 -14.07 10.75
CA ASN A 425 -9.44 -13.57 9.41
C ASN A 425 -10.81 -13.81 8.78
N ALA A 426 -11.77 -14.29 9.52
CA ALA A 426 -13.13 -14.47 9.02
C ALA A 426 -14.02 -13.29 9.41
N LYS A 427 -14.67 -12.69 8.42
CA LYS A 427 -15.75 -11.73 8.59
C LYS A 427 -17.00 -12.28 7.91
#